data_cb57e5ce6c753d97027cf6fb116beeca
#
_entry.id   cb57e5ce6c753d97027cf6fb116beeca
#
_cell.length_a   1.000
_cell.length_b   1.000
_cell.length_c   1.000
_cell.angle_alpha   90.00
_cell.angle_beta   90.00
_cell.angle_gamma   90.00
#
_symmetry.space_group_name_H-M   'P 1'
#
loop_
_entity.id
_entity.type
_entity.pdbx_description
1 polymer ?
#
loop_
_entity_poly.entity_id
_entity_poly.type
_entity_poly.pdbx_seq_one_letter_code
_entity_poly.pdbx_strand_id
1 'polypeptide(L)'
;MAAARSRDPRGVRARTAGYSLVDLLVALAVGGGLMASSLGLLHLGLRAWLWGSARVSAQQSARYALERMAGELREAGYDPTVAGIAPVLVAEPTRLVFQRDLNGNGVVDPTRERVTYLLRPGEHILRRDAGGGAQPVIEEVRELRLSYLDRTGAPTTDPAAVTAVRIRLEVGEAGSAVVVETQATLRNLLW
;
A
#
# COMPACT_ATOMS: atom_id res chain seq x y z
N MET A 1 -21.67 -24.34 97.74
CA MET A 1 -22.82 -24.26 96.79
C MET A 1 -22.53 -23.08 95.89
N ALA A 2 -22.06 -23.29 94.69
CA ALA A 2 -21.74 -22.23 93.66
C ALA A 2 -22.64 -22.49 92.47
N ALA A 3 -23.48 -21.49 92.20
CA ALA A 3 -24.39 -21.49 91.02
C ALA A 3 -23.67 -21.12 89.77
N ALA A 4 -23.70 -22.01 88.80
CA ALA A 4 -23.15 -21.76 87.44
C ALA A 4 -24.13 -20.88 86.65
N ARG A 5 -23.68 -19.69 86.21
CA ARG A 5 -24.37 -18.86 85.25
C ARG A 5 -24.13 -19.34 83.84
N SER A 6 -25.20 -19.87 83.22
CA SER A 6 -25.26 -20.14 81.78
C SER A 6 -25.12 -18.81 80.97
N ARG A 7 -24.12 -18.77 80.08
CA ARG A 7 -23.99 -17.72 79.10
C ARG A 7 -24.77 -18.13 77.83
N ASP A 8 -25.81 -17.41 77.56
CA ASP A 8 -26.61 -17.53 76.32
C ASP A 8 -25.82 -16.95 75.13
N PRO A 9 -25.51 -17.74 74.12
CA PRO A 9 -24.86 -17.25 72.93
C PRO A 9 -25.90 -16.58 72.03
N ARG A 10 -25.96 -15.28 72.07
CA ARG A 10 -26.78 -14.47 71.14
C ARG A 10 -26.25 -14.70 69.75
N GLY A 11 -26.89 -15.60 68.99
CA GLY A 11 -26.64 -15.76 67.60
C GLY A 11 -26.89 -14.47 66.81
N VAL A 12 -25.82 -13.95 66.26
CA VAL A 12 -25.89 -12.90 65.27
C VAL A 12 -26.57 -13.47 64.02
N ARG A 13 -27.88 -13.24 63.90
CA ARG A 13 -28.60 -13.53 62.64
C ARG A 13 -28.11 -12.57 61.62
N ALA A 14 -27.27 -13.04 60.70
CA ALA A 14 -26.98 -12.35 59.44
C ALA A 14 -28.31 -12.09 58.70
N ARG A 15 -28.68 -10.80 58.64
CA ARG A 15 -29.82 -10.39 57.81
C ARG A 15 -29.41 -10.61 56.36
N THR A 16 -29.89 -11.67 55.73
CA THR A 16 -29.87 -11.80 54.29
C THR A 16 -30.81 -10.74 53.71
N ALA A 17 -30.23 -9.59 53.35
CA ALA A 17 -30.92 -8.58 52.60
C ALA A 17 -31.23 -9.13 51.22
N GLY A 18 -32.48 -9.43 50.94
CA GLY A 18 -32.92 -9.76 49.60
C GLY A 18 -32.75 -8.52 48.67
N TYR A 19 -32.29 -8.73 47.50
CA TYR A 19 -32.18 -7.65 46.48
C TYR A 19 -33.60 -7.22 46.06
N SER A 20 -33.82 -5.91 45.95
CA SER A 20 -35.05 -5.34 45.43
C SER A 20 -35.09 -5.53 43.88
N LEU A 21 -36.28 -5.69 43.32
CA LEU A 21 -36.47 -5.73 41.86
C LEU A 21 -35.93 -4.45 41.19
N VAL A 22 -36.03 -3.32 41.90
CA VAL A 22 -35.44 -2.03 41.45
C VAL A 22 -33.94 -2.09 41.38
N ASP A 23 -33.26 -2.72 42.36
CA ASP A 23 -31.79 -2.85 42.36
C ASP A 23 -31.32 -3.68 41.16
N LEU A 24 -32.09 -4.73 40.81
CA LEU A 24 -31.81 -5.54 39.62
C LEU A 24 -31.99 -4.75 38.33
N LEU A 25 -33.05 -3.94 38.21
CA LEU A 25 -33.25 -3.10 37.03
C LEU A 25 -32.19 -2.05 36.87
N VAL A 26 -31.76 -1.40 37.95
CA VAL A 26 -30.64 -0.42 37.93
C VAL A 26 -29.34 -1.10 37.54
N ALA A 27 -29.04 -2.27 38.11
CA ALA A 27 -27.84 -3.02 37.77
C ALA A 27 -27.81 -3.42 36.29
N LEU A 28 -28.94 -3.87 35.72
CA LEU A 28 -29.08 -4.19 34.30
C LEU A 28 -28.93 -2.96 33.41
N ALA A 29 -29.51 -1.81 33.79
CA ALA A 29 -29.41 -0.59 33.05
C ALA A 29 -27.95 -0.08 33.00
N VAL A 30 -27.26 -0.04 34.15
CA VAL A 30 -25.86 0.35 34.25
C VAL A 30 -24.95 -0.64 33.53
N GLY A 31 -25.13 -1.94 33.77
CA GLY A 31 -24.35 -3.00 33.14
C GLY A 31 -24.55 -3.03 31.61
N GLY A 32 -25.77 -2.87 31.14
CA GLY A 32 -26.12 -2.77 29.73
C GLY A 32 -25.46 -1.52 29.06
N GLY A 33 -25.51 -0.38 29.74
CA GLY A 33 -24.88 0.84 29.29
C GLY A 33 -23.34 0.72 29.16
N LEU A 34 -22.70 0.10 30.14
CA LEU A 34 -21.26 -0.17 30.11
C LEU A 34 -20.88 -1.14 29.00
N MET A 35 -21.66 -2.21 28.80
CA MET A 35 -21.46 -3.16 27.69
C MET A 35 -21.62 -2.47 26.35
N ALA A 36 -22.68 -1.70 26.15
CA ALA A 36 -22.89 -0.96 24.89
C ALA A 36 -21.74 0.00 24.58
N SER A 37 -21.28 0.74 25.60
CA SER A 37 -20.14 1.66 25.47
C SER A 37 -18.84 0.91 25.10
N SER A 38 -18.56 -0.22 25.74
CA SER A 38 -17.39 -1.04 25.49
C SER A 38 -17.39 -1.62 24.08
N LEU A 39 -18.56 -2.13 23.61
CA LEU A 39 -18.72 -2.63 22.24
C LEU A 39 -18.56 -1.50 21.21
N GLY A 40 -19.08 -0.30 21.51
CA GLY A 40 -18.90 0.88 20.68
C GLY A 40 -17.43 1.24 20.50
N LEU A 41 -16.67 1.31 21.59
CA LEU A 41 -15.23 1.58 21.57
C LEU A 41 -14.44 0.52 20.81
N LEU A 42 -14.76 -0.76 21.02
CA LEU A 42 -14.14 -1.87 20.28
C LEU A 42 -14.39 -1.75 18.78
N HIS A 43 -15.63 -1.45 18.38
CA HIS A 43 -15.99 -1.28 16.97
C HIS A 43 -15.25 -0.11 16.31
N LEU A 44 -15.13 1.04 17.00
CA LEU A 44 -14.36 2.18 16.52
C LEU A 44 -12.87 1.84 16.41
N GLY A 45 -12.32 1.13 17.40
CA GLY A 45 -10.92 0.69 17.39
C GLY A 45 -10.62 -0.26 16.23
N LEU A 46 -11.49 -1.23 15.96
CA LEU A 46 -11.34 -2.15 14.82
C LEU A 46 -11.38 -1.40 13.47
N ARG A 47 -12.30 -0.45 13.31
CA ARG A 47 -12.36 0.37 12.08
C ARG A 47 -11.10 1.19 11.89
N ALA A 48 -10.64 1.87 12.93
CA ALA A 48 -9.41 2.67 12.87
C ALA A 48 -8.19 1.80 12.51
N TRP A 49 -8.11 0.59 13.07
CA TRP A 49 -7.04 -0.36 12.76
C TRP A 49 -7.09 -0.86 11.31
N LEU A 50 -8.29 -1.23 10.80
CA LEU A 50 -8.46 -1.67 9.42
C LEU A 50 -8.05 -0.58 8.42
N TRP A 51 -8.48 0.66 8.64
CA TRP A 51 -8.10 1.79 7.77
C TRP A 51 -6.61 2.10 7.83
N GLY A 52 -6.03 2.04 9.03
CA GLY A 52 -4.59 2.23 9.22
C GLY A 52 -3.77 1.16 8.51
N SER A 53 -4.14 -0.10 8.65
CA SER A 53 -3.44 -1.24 8.02
C SER A 53 -3.55 -1.21 6.49
N ALA A 54 -4.74 -0.90 5.94
CA ALA A 54 -4.93 -0.76 4.50
C ALA A 54 -4.05 0.34 3.91
N ARG A 55 -3.96 1.50 4.58
CA ARG A 55 -3.10 2.61 4.14
C ARG A 55 -1.61 2.25 4.17
N VAL A 56 -1.15 1.54 5.19
CA VAL A 56 0.24 1.07 5.29
C VAL A 56 0.54 0.07 4.17
N SER A 57 -0.37 -0.89 3.93
CA SER A 57 -0.23 -1.86 2.84
C SER A 57 -0.15 -1.18 1.47
N ALA A 58 -1.05 -0.23 1.18
CA ALA A 58 -1.04 0.54 -0.05
C ALA A 58 0.29 1.30 -0.23
N GLN A 59 0.81 1.92 0.84
CA GLN A 59 2.08 2.64 0.80
C GLN A 59 3.27 1.71 0.53
N GLN A 60 3.30 0.52 1.13
CA GLN A 60 4.36 -0.46 0.89
C GLN A 60 4.32 -0.99 -0.54
N SER A 61 3.14 -1.35 -1.05
CA SER A 61 2.95 -1.81 -2.43
C SER A 61 3.37 -0.74 -3.43
N ALA A 62 2.96 0.51 -3.22
CA ALA A 62 3.31 1.63 -4.08
C ALA A 62 4.84 1.89 -4.10
N ARG A 63 5.50 1.86 -2.93
CA ARG A 63 6.97 2.01 -2.85
C ARG A 63 7.69 0.87 -3.58
N TYR A 64 7.25 -0.36 -3.37
CA TYR A 64 7.83 -1.52 -4.08
C TYR A 64 7.75 -1.34 -5.60
N ALA A 65 6.58 -0.95 -6.12
CA ALA A 65 6.41 -0.71 -7.55
C ALA A 65 7.32 0.40 -8.07
N LEU A 66 7.40 1.54 -7.34
CA LEU A 66 8.26 2.66 -7.72
C LEU A 66 9.74 2.31 -7.70
N GLU A 67 10.21 1.61 -6.67
CA GLU A 67 11.60 1.17 -6.55
C GLU A 67 11.99 0.23 -7.68
N ARG A 68 11.11 -0.72 -8.01
CA ARG A 68 11.30 -1.64 -9.13
C ARG A 68 11.34 -0.90 -10.46
N MET A 69 10.35 -0.05 -10.75
CA MET A 69 10.31 0.74 -11.98
C MET A 69 11.54 1.64 -12.10
N ALA A 70 11.90 2.36 -11.04
CA ALA A 70 13.06 3.24 -11.03
C ALA A 70 14.37 2.47 -11.18
N GLY A 71 14.46 1.29 -10.57
CA GLY A 71 15.62 0.39 -10.71
C GLY A 71 15.83 -0.02 -12.16
N GLU A 72 14.79 -0.56 -12.79
CA GLU A 72 14.86 -1.01 -14.18
C GLU A 72 15.07 0.14 -15.18
N LEU A 73 14.47 1.31 -14.91
CA LEU A 73 14.68 2.51 -15.74
C LEU A 73 16.13 3.03 -15.73
N ARG A 74 16.86 2.86 -14.62
CA ARG A 74 18.27 3.23 -14.57
C ARG A 74 19.14 2.38 -15.48
N GLU A 75 18.68 1.19 -15.85
CA GLU A 75 19.34 0.29 -16.78
C GLU A 75 18.90 0.52 -18.24
N ALA A 76 17.86 1.34 -18.47
CA ALA A 76 17.41 1.67 -19.82
C ALA A 76 18.55 2.28 -20.65
N GLY A 77 18.67 1.83 -21.91
CA GLY A 77 19.75 2.23 -22.80
C GLY A 77 21.12 1.59 -22.51
N TYR A 78 21.18 0.59 -21.62
CA TYR A 78 22.41 -0.17 -21.45
C TYR A 78 22.76 -0.88 -22.75
N ASP A 79 23.93 -0.53 -23.32
CA ASP A 79 24.41 -0.94 -24.64
C ASP A 79 25.95 -1.04 -24.62
N PRO A 80 26.49 -2.15 -24.11
CA PRO A 80 27.92 -2.32 -23.96
C PRO A 80 28.66 -2.43 -25.30
N THR A 81 27.93 -2.71 -26.37
CA THR A 81 28.50 -2.84 -27.72
C THR A 81 28.44 -1.56 -28.54
N VAL A 82 27.81 -0.51 -28.02
CA VAL A 82 27.58 0.76 -28.72
C VAL A 82 26.82 0.55 -30.05
N ALA A 83 25.84 -0.35 -30.03
CA ALA A 83 25.02 -0.66 -31.20
C ALA A 83 23.97 0.44 -31.52
N GLY A 84 23.83 1.44 -30.67
CA GLY A 84 22.89 2.54 -30.86
C GLY A 84 21.49 2.21 -30.35
N ILE A 85 21.37 1.46 -29.26
CA ILE A 85 20.10 1.03 -28.68
C ILE A 85 19.37 2.24 -28.06
N ALA A 86 18.16 2.53 -28.57
CA ALA A 86 17.31 3.58 -28.05
C ALA A 86 16.84 3.24 -26.63
N PRO A 87 17.06 4.08 -25.61
CA PRO A 87 16.65 3.80 -24.23
C PRO A 87 15.13 3.64 -24.05
N VAL A 88 14.37 4.56 -24.65
CA VAL A 88 12.89 4.62 -24.53
C VAL A 88 12.29 4.49 -25.92
N LEU A 89 11.27 3.66 -26.05
CA LEU A 89 10.54 3.44 -27.31
C LEU A 89 9.16 4.08 -27.28
N VAL A 90 8.49 4.08 -26.12
CA VAL A 90 7.16 4.65 -25.92
C VAL A 90 7.15 5.46 -24.64
N ALA A 91 6.69 6.70 -24.73
CA ALA A 91 6.61 7.67 -23.65
C ALA A 91 5.17 8.21 -23.54
N GLU A 92 4.23 7.37 -23.05
CA GLU A 92 2.83 7.73 -22.83
C GLU A 92 2.53 7.94 -21.33
N PRO A 93 1.50 8.68 -20.95
CA PRO A 93 1.19 8.95 -19.54
C PRO A 93 0.91 7.71 -18.69
N THR A 94 0.42 6.62 -19.30
CA THR A 94 0.05 5.37 -18.61
C THR A 94 0.78 4.15 -19.15
N ARG A 95 1.69 4.36 -20.12
CA ARG A 95 2.48 3.29 -20.73
C ARG A 95 3.88 3.76 -21.03
N LEU A 96 4.85 2.95 -20.61
CA LEU A 96 6.27 3.18 -20.85
C LEU A 96 6.88 1.90 -21.43
N VAL A 97 7.62 2.04 -22.52
CA VAL A 97 8.41 0.95 -23.11
C VAL A 97 9.86 1.39 -23.20
N PHE A 98 10.74 0.64 -22.61
CA PHE A 98 12.18 0.87 -22.68
C PHE A 98 12.92 -0.43 -22.96
N GLN A 99 14.18 -0.32 -23.33
CA GLN A 99 15.00 -1.47 -23.69
C GLN A 99 16.44 -1.31 -23.22
N ARG A 100 17.14 -2.44 -23.17
CA ARG A 100 18.53 -2.57 -22.72
C ARG A 100 19.12 -3.84 -23.30
N ASP A 101 20.42 -3.86 -23.58
CA ASP A 101 21.14 -5.06 -24.00
C ASP A 101 21.85 -5.69 -22.79
N LEU A 102 21.21 -6.63 -22.13
CA LEU A 102 21.73 -7.27 -20.92
C LEU A 102 22.81 -8.32 -21.22
N ASN A 103 22.73 -8.94 -22.38
CA ASN A 103 23.65 -10.01 -22.76
C ASN A 103 24.88 -9.50 -23.55
N GLY A 104 24.88 -8.23 -23.95
CA GLY A 104 25.99 -7.57 -24.62
C GLY A 104 26.22 -8.04 -26.06
N ASN A 105 25.17 -8.47 -26.76
CA ASN A 105 25.29 -8.94 -28.14
C ASN A 105 24.97 -7.87 -29.21
N GLY A 106 24.59 -6.65 -28.79
CA GLY A 106 24.24 -5.53 -29.67
C GLY A 106 22.85 -5.65 -30.30
N VAL A 107 22.04 -6.63 -29.90
CA VAL A 107 20.69 -6.87 -30.43
C VAL A 107 19.72 -6.99 -29.25
N VAL A 108 18.69 -6.18 -29.23
CA VAL A 108 17.66 -6.25 -28.17
C VAL A 108 16.75 -7.47 -28.39
N ASP A 109 16.76 -8.40 -27.44
CA ASP A 109 15.79 -9.48 -27.37
C ASP A 109 14.44 -8.95 -26.84
N PRO A 110 13.37 -8.92 -27.65
CA PRO A 110 12.06 -8.41 -27.21
C PRO A 110 11.47 -9.18 -26.02
N THR A 111 11.93 -10.43 -25.80
CA THR A 111 11.39 -11.33 -24.76
C THR A 111 12.10 -11.17 -23.41
N ARG A 112 13.22 -10.44 -23.32
CA ARG A 112 13.99 -10.30 -22.07
C ARG A 112 14.53 -8.90 -21.84
N GLU A 113 14.81 -8.16 -22.91
CA GLU A 113 15.55 -6.90 -22.88
C GLU A 113 14.68 -5.68 -23.17
N ARG A 114 13.43 -5.93 -23.62
CA ARG A 114 12.40 -4.90 -23.72
C ARG A 114 11.42 -5.04 -22.57
N VAL A 115 11.21 -3.94 -21.85
CA VAL A 115 10.30 -3.91 -20.71
C VAL A 115 9.19 -2.90 -20.96
N THR A 116 7.97 -3.33 -20.72
CA THR A 116 6.77 -2.49 -20.78
C THR A 116 6.13 -2.40 -19.40
N TYR A 117 5.90 -1.18 -18.93
CA TYR A 117 4.99 -0.91 -17.82
C TYR A 117 3.73 -0.27 -18.35
N LEU A 118 2.57 -0.72 -17.89
CA LEU A 118 1.29 -0.18 -18.34
C LEU A 118 0.21 -0.27 -17.26
N LEU A 119 -0.66 0.72 -17.26
CA LEU A 119 -1.96 0.71 -16.60
C LEU A 119 -3.03 0.87 -17.69
N ARG A 120 -3.85 -0.17 -17.90
CA ARG A 120 -4.91 -0.13 -18.92
C ARG A 120 -6.10 0.70 -18.42
N PRO A 121 -6.79 1.40 -19.31
CA PRO A 121 -8.01 2.12 -18.95
C PRO A 121 -9.05 1.19 -18.29
N GLY A 122 -9.56 1.60 -17.13
CA GLY A 122 -10.54 0.82 -16.37
C GLY A 122 -9.97 -0.35 -15.57
N GLU A 123 -8.69 -0.67 -15.70
CA GLU A 123 -8.00 -1.63 -14.82
C GLU A 123 -7.39 -0.89 -13.61
N HIS A 124 -7.30 -1.62 -12.49
CA HIS A 124 -6.65 -1.15 -11.27
C HIS A 124 -5.38 -1.96 -10.96
N ILE A 125 -4.70 -2.44 -12.00
CA ILE A 125 -3.53 -3.31 -11.89
C ILE A 125 -2.40 -2.73 -12.72
N LEU A 126 -1.33 -2.31 -12.05
CA LEU A 126 -0.09 -1.99 -12.75
C LEU A 126 0.55 -3.29 -13.25
N ARG A 127 0.79 -3.36 -14.54
CA ARG A 127 1.37 -4.55 -15.17
C ARG A 127 2.77 -4.26 -15.70
N ARG A 128 3.57 -5.32 -15.72
CA ARG A 128 4.89 -5.36 -16.34
C ARG A 128 4.96 -6.50 -17.35
N ASP A 129 5.44 -6.23 -18.54
CA ASP A 129 5.76 -7.21 -19.56
C ASP A 129 7.24 -7.14 -19.92
N ALA A 130 7.92 -8.28 -19.92
CA ALA A 130 9.28 -8.44 -20.40
C ALA A 130 9.36 -9.70 -21.28
N GLY A 131 8.36 -9.88 -22.17
CA GLY A 131 8.28 -10.94 -23.13
C GLY A 131 7.54 -12.22 -22.71
N GLY A 132 7.19 -12.32 -21.42
CA GLY A 132 6.40 -13.44 -20.88
C GLY A 132 4.90 -13.12 -20.74
N GLY A 133 4.45 -11.99 -21.31
CA GLY A 133 3.11 -11.43 -21.10
C GLY A 133 3.05 -10.45 -19.92
N ALA A 134 2.00 -9.64 -19.89
CA ALA A 134 1.82 -8.56 -18.93
C ALA A 134 1.43 -9.09 -17.54
N GLN A 135 2.41 -9.32 -16.69
CA GLN A 135 2.25 -9.80 -15.33
C GLN A 135 1.88 -8.66 -14.36
N PRO A 136 1.03 -8.91 -13.34
CA PRO A 136 0.70 -7.93 -12.33
C PRO A 136 1.94 -7.60 -11.47
N VAL A 137 2.14 -6.31 -11.18
CA VAL A 137 3.16 -5.82 -10.25
C VAL A 137 2.54 -5.49 -8.92
N ILE A 138 1.50 -4.66 -8.95
CA ILE A 138 0.66 -4.31 -7.80
C ILE A 138 -0.78 -4.13 -8.26
N GLU A 139 -1.70 -4.33 -7.33
CA GLU A 139 -3.14 -4.13 -7.47
C GLU A 139 -3.58 -2.82 -6.79
N GLU A 140 -4.87 -2.49 -6.90
CA GLU A 140 -5.49 -1.29 -6.32
C GLU A 140 -4.88 0.03 -6.83
N VAL A 141 -4.31 0.04 -8.03
CA VAL A 141 -3.79 1.25 -8.66
C VAL A 141 -4.93 2.08 -9.23
N ARG A 142 -5.14 3.26 -8.66
CA ARG A 142 -6.17 4.22 -9.11
C ARG A 142 -5.69 5.10 -10.24
N GLU A 143 -4.44 5.56 -10.14
CA GLU A 143 -3.79 6.39 -11.14
C GLU A 143 -2.32 6.01 -11.30
N LEU A 144 -1.87 5.90 -12.54
CA LEU A 144 -0.48 5.95 -12.93
C LEU A 144 -0.30 7.18 -13.81
N ARG A 145 0.63 8.05 -13.45
CA ARG A 145 1.02 9.19 -14.27
C ARG A 145 2.53 9.18 -14.50
N LEU A 146 2.91 9.01 -15.75
CA LEU A 146 4.28 9.09 -16.21
C LEU A 146 4.50 10.46 -16.88
N SER A 147 5.56 11.16 -16.48
CA SER A 147 5.98 12.42 -17.07
C SER A 147 7.46 12.30 -17.46
N TYR A 148 7.78 12.71 -18.66
CA TYR A 148 9.07 12.53 -19.27
C TYR A 148 9.80 13.85 -19.33
N LEU A 149 11.07 13.86 -19.01
CA LEU A 149 11.90 15.05 -18.97
C LEU A 149 13.10 14.87 -19.90
N ASP A 150 13.43 15.94 -20.61
CA ASP A 150 14.61 16.01 -21.46
C ASP A 150 15.88 16.35 -20.65
N ARG A 151 17.00 16.55 -21.34
CA ARG A 151 18.30 16.88 -20.75
C ARG A 151 18.30 18.22 -19.99
N THR A 152 17.41 19.14 -20.32
CA THR A 152 17.28 20.43 -19.64
C THR A 152 16.34 20.36 -18.43
N GLY A 153 15.66 19.22 -18.22
CA GLY A 153 14.62 19.02 -17.22
C GLY A 153 13.25 19.53 -17.68
N ALA A 154 13.12 19.93 -18.94
CA ALA A 154 11.82 20.33 -19.50
C ALA A 154 10.98 19.10 -19.88
N PRO A 155 9.64 19.19 -19.79
CA PRO A 155 8.76 18.12 -20.22
C PRO A 155 8.90 17.83 -21.72
N THR A 156 8.98 16.54 -22.07
CA THR A 156 9.03 16.08 -23.45
C THR A 156 8.07 14.93 -23.70
N THR A 157 7.61 14.78 -24.92
CA THR A 157 6.83 13.62 -25.41
C THR A 157 7.62 12.82 -26.45
N ASP A 158 8.80 13.30 -26.83
CA ASP A 158 9.69 12.59 -27.75
C ASP A 158 10.49 11.53 -26.98
N PRO A 159 10.28 10.22 -27.24
CA PRO A 159 11.01 9.14 -26.58
C PRO A 159 12.53 9.26 -26.71
N ALA A 160 13.02 9.80 -27.83
CA ALA A 160 14.46 9.94 -28.07
C ALA A 160 15.11 11.04 -27.21
N ALA A 161 14.31 12.03 -26.75
CA ALA A 161 14.79 13.11 -25.91
C ALA A 161 14.71 12.80 -24.41
N VAL A 162 14.09 11.68 -24.00
CA VAL A 162 13.88 11.35 -22.58
C VAL A 162 15.20 11.05 -21.89
N THR A 163 15.47 11.79 -20.82
CA THR A 163 16.62 11.56 -19.93
C THR A 163 16.22 11.21 -18.51
N ALA A 164 14.99 11.56 -18.10
CA ALA A 164 14.44 11.20 -16.83
C ALA A 164 12.92 10.94 -16.93
N VAL A 165 12.42 10.08 -16.07
CA VAL A 165 11.00 9.76 -15.96
C VAL A 165 10.54 10.02 -14.54
N ARG A 166 9.54 10.87 -14.40
CA ARG A 166 8.82 11.06 -13.14
C ARG A 166 7.62 10.13 -13.11
N ILE A 167 7.50 9.35 -12.04
CA ILE A 167 6.49 8.33 -11.87
C ILE A 167 5.65 8.73 -10.67
N ARG A 168 4.36 8.93 -10.88
CA ARG A 168 3.38 9.16 -9.82
C ARG A 168 2.38 8.02 -9.81
N LEU A 169 2.19 7.42 -8.64
CA LEU A 169 1.22 6.34 -8.39
C LEU A 169 0.24 6.76 -7.30
N GLU A 170 -1.04 6.50 -7.54
CA GLU A 170 -2.07 6.51 -6.51
C GLU A 170 -2.56 5.08 -6.31
N VAL A 171 -2.40 4.54 -5.09
CA VAL A 171 -2.68 3.14 -4.74
C VAL A 171 -3.56 3.07 -3.51
N GLY A 172 -4.51 2.15 -3.48
CA GLY A 172 -5.40 1.87 -2.38
C GLY A 172 -6.87 2.15 -2.68
N GLU A 173 -7.74 1.74 -1.78
CA GLU A 173 -9.19 1.95 -1.89
C GLU A 173 -9.59 3.42 -1.62
N ALA A 174 -10.84 3.75 -1.98
CA ALA A 174 -11.41 5.06 -1.69
C ALA A 174 -11.37 5.36 -0.18
N GLY A 175 -10.74 6.49 0.20
CA GLY A 175 -10.58 6.90 1.60
C GLY A 175 -9.28 6.45 2.28
N SER A 176 -8.57 5.45 1.73
CA SER A 176 -7.24 5.01 2.22
C SER A 176 -6.14 5.15 1.17
N ALA A 177 -6.44 5.67 -0.02
CA ALA A 177 -5.49 5.83 -1.10
C ALA A 177 -4.28 6.68 -0.70
N VAL A 178 -3.11 6.29 -1.20
CA VAL A 178 -1.84 6.94 -0.96
C VAL A 178 -1.24 7.33 -2.30
N VAL A 179 -0.78 8.57 -2.39
CA VAL A 179 -0.02 9.05 -3.54
C VAL A 179 1.46 8.99 -3.21
N VAL A 180 2.23 8.35 -4.08
CA VAL A 180 3.69 8.30 -4.01
C VAL A 180 4.29 8.70 -5.34
N GLU A 181 5.44 9.37 -5.29
CA GLU A 181 6.12 9.88 -6.47
C GLU A 181 7.62 9.62 -6.38
N THR A 182 8.23 9.31 -7.51
CA THR A 182 9.68 9.21 -7.64
C THR A 182 10.13 9.70 -9.02
N GLN A 183 11.41 10.00 -9.15
CA GLN A 183 12.05 10.32 -10.43
C GLN A 183 13.22 9.37 -10.67
N ALA A 184 13.26 8.77 -11.84
CA ALA A 184 14.35 7.94 -12.30
C ALA A 184 15.07 8.62 -13.47
N THR A 185 16.39 8.82 -13.35
CA THR A 185 17.23 9.31 -14.43
C THR A 185 17.87 8.13 -15.15
N LEU A 186 17.81 8.13 -16.46
CA LEU A 186 18.45 7.15 -17.32
C LEU A 186 19.96 7.37 -17.27
N ARG A 187 20.73 6.31 -16.99
CA ARG A 187 22.19 6.43 -16.81
C ARG A 187 22.99 6.11 -18.06
N ASN A 188 22.39 5.34 -18.97
CA ASN A 188 23.07 4.81 -20.15
C ASN A 188 22.60 5.53 -21.42
N LEU A 189 22.64 6.85 -21.40
CA LEU A 189 22.36 7.67 -22.57
C LEU A 189 23.61 7.74 -23.43
N LEU A 190 23.48 7.45 -24.71
CA LEU A 190 24.55 7.69 -25.67
C LEU A 190 24.81 9.22 -25.74
N TRP A 191 26.04 9.61 -25.44
CA TRP A 191 26.52 11.00 -25.50
C TRP A 191 26.95 11.37 -26.89
#